data_a84e04cd43d1de8e4d91fe034c51ccaa
#
_entry.id   a84e04cd43d1de8e4d91fe034c51ccaa
#
_cell.length_a   1.000
_cell.length_b   1.000
_cell.length_c   1.000
_cell.angle_alpha   90.00
_cell.angle_beta   90.00
_cell.angle_gamma   90.00
#
_symmetry.space_group_name_H-M   'P 1'
#
loop_
_entity.id
_entity.type
_entity.pdbx_description
1 polymer ?
#
loop_
_entity_poly.entity_id
_entity_poly.type
_entity_poly.pdbx_seq_one_letter_code
_entity_poly.pdbx_strand_id
1 'polypeptide(L)'
;MTHERQQRQRDPRAAQCLALVFALPAWCLGDERAAAEKVNALAQAGNDSITEQYQPAQGISGRVTIVGSDTMQPLMAKLAAAFKSFQPNTKFGVEGHGSSEAIREFMLGLSLQHRGDKSGGKGTQGASSSDLLASSRPLTEQERKGFVSHHGYEPIGIPIAMDAVAIYVHNDNPIQRLTLEQIDGIFSSTLKRSKGGHLTTWGQVGLKDQWSQQPIHLYGRNKKSGTREFFKHVALIDGELHEDVQEQPGSASEILAIAQDPLAIGYAGVGFQSSMVRIVPLAHEAEGAATLPSAETVANGRYPLARPLYLYVNKNPKEKLDPAVSEFLKFLNSRQGQETVARANFYPLTAAQISKNLELLGQSLVTARYNGR
;
A
#
# COMPACT_ATOMS: atom_id res chain seq x y z
N MET A 1 57.12 -64.31 1.07
CA MET A 1 57.76 -63.91 -0.19
C MET A 1 56.73 -64.08 -1.26
N THR A 2 56.21 -63.01 -1.75
CA THR A 2 55.69 -62.72 -3.08
C THR A 2 54.71 -61.55 -2.98
N HIS A 3 55.08 -60.46 -3.64
CA HIS A 3 54.33 -59.22 -3.74
C HIS A 3 53.22 -59.41 -4.74
N GLU A 4 51.96 -59.15 -4.34
CA GLU A 4 50.83 -58.84 -5.24
C GLU A 4 50.57 -57.37 -5.27
N ARG A 5 50.83 -56.77 -6.44
CA ARG A 5 50.43 -55.41 -6.79
C ARG A 5 48.98 -55.46 -7.23
N GLN A 6 48.06 -54.82 -6.45
CA GLN A 6 46.72 -54.54 -6.90
C GLN A 6 46.72 -53.22 -7.68
N GLN A 7 46.44 -53.30 -8.98
CA GLN A 7 46.09 -52.24 -9.87
C GLN A 7 44.68 -51.72 -9.48
N ARG A 8 44.59 -50.49 -8.99
CA ARG A 8 43.30 -49.77 -8.89
C ARG A 8 42.95 -49.20 -10.26
N GLN A 9 41.95 -49.80 -10.90
CA GLN A 9 41.27 -49.25 -12.05
C GLN A 9 40.58 -47.92 -11.63
N ARG A 10 40.88 -46.83 -12.34
CA ARG A 10 40.20 -45.55 -12.23
C ARG A 10 38.88 -45.66 -12.98
N ASP A 11 37.77 -45.51 -12.25
CA ASP A 11 36.40 -45.39 -12.78
C ASP A 11 36.21 -44.00 -13.44
N PRO A 12 35.83 -43.89 -14.73
CA PRO A 12 35.69 -42.61 -15.43
C PRO A 12 34.35 -41.93 -15.21
N ARG A 13 33.64 -42.19 -14.12
CA ARG A 13 32.28 -41.64 -13.85
C ARG A 13 32.20 -40.47 -12.86
N ALA A 14 33.30 -39.86 -12.51
CA ALA A 14 33.31 -38.72 -11.57
C ALA A 14 33.70 -37.40 -12.22
N ALA A 15 32.93 -36.93 -13.22
CA ALA A 15 33.01 -35.56 -13.72
C ALA A 15 31.74 -35.16 -14.49
N GLN A 16 30.57 -35.21 -13.82
CA GLN A 16 29.41 -34.44 -14.25
C GLN A 16 28.99 -33.54 -13.07
N CYS A 17 29.65 -32.38 -12.94
CA CYS A 17 29.11 -31.28 -12.19
C CYS A 17 27.88 -30.75 -12.93
N LEU A 18 26.70 -31.16 -12.46
CA LEU A 18 25.43 -30.63 -12.87
C LEU A 18 25.37 -29.15 -12.42
N ALA A 19 25.54 -28.24 -13.37
CA ALA A 19 25.18 -26.84 -13.20
C ALA A 19 23.63 -26.79 -13.10
N LEU A 20 23.11 -26.81 -11.88
CA LEU A 20 21.73 -26.48 -11.59
C LEU A 20 21.53 -24.99 -11.90
N VAL A 21 21.15 -24.69 -13.12
CA VAL A 21 20.55 -23.40 -13.47
C VAL A 21 19.19 -23.39 -12.77
N PHE A 22 19.09 -22.66 -11.66
CA PHE A 22 17.82 -22.34 -11.05
C PHE A 22 17.03 -21.47 -12.04
N ALA A 23 16.21 -22.09 -12.85
CA ALA A 23 15.17 -21.39 -13.59
C ALA A 23 14.20 -20.83 -12.56
N LEU A 24 14.16 -19.51 -12.39
CA LEU A 24 13.14 -18.83 -11.61
C LEU A 24 11.78 -19.24 -12.16
N PRO A 25 10.80 -19.59 -11.31
CA PRO A 25 9.49 -20.00 -11.78
C PRO A 25 8.81 -18.87 -12.56
N ALA A 26 8.14 -19.20 -13.65
CA ALA A 26 7.55 -18.27 -14.63
C ALA A 26 6.58 -17.22 -14.01
N TRP A 27 6.05 -17.47 -12.83
CA TRP A 27 5.20 -16.52 -12.09
C TRP A 27 5.99 -15.34 -11.49
N CYS A 28 7.30 -15.48 -11.19
CA CYS A 28 8.14 -14.35 -10.79
C CYS A 28 8.39 -13.35 -11.94
N LEU A 29 8.45 -13.85 -13.18
CA LEU A 29 8.65 -13.02 -14.37
C LEU A 29 7.39 -12.23 -14.77
N GLY A 30 6.20 -12.74 -14.43
CA GLY A 30 4.93 -12.05 -14.67
C GLY A 30 4.75 -10.79 -13.81
N ASP A 31 5.21 -10.84 -12.58
CA ASP A 31 5.10 -9.72 -11.61
C ASP A 31 6.01 -8.55 -12.00
N GLU A 32 7.22 -8.82 -12.48
CA GLU A 32 8.16 -7.79 -12.94
C GLU A 32 7.69 -7.10 -14.23
N ARG A 33 7.08 -7.84 -15.14
CA ARG A 33 6.56 -7.30 -16.40
C ARG A 33 5.35 -6.40 -16.17
N ALA A 34 4.41 -6.81 -15.34
CA ALA A 34 3.26 -6.01 -14.95
C ALA A 34 3.67 -4.72 -14.21
N ALA A 35 4.72 -4.79 -13.38
CA ALA A 35 5.27 -3.62 -12.70
C ALA A 35 5.92 -2.64 -13.69
N ALA A 36 6.69 -3.13 -14.66
CA ALA A 36 7.30 -2.31 -15.70
C ALA A 36 6.24 -1.65 -16.60
N GLU A 37 5.17 -2.37 -16.94
CA GLU A 37 4.04 -1.81 -17.70
C GLU A 37 3.30 -0.70 -16.93
N LYS A 38 3.09 -0.84 -15.62
CA LYS A 38 2.52 0.21 -14.76
C LYS A 38 3.41 1.46 -14.72
N VAL A 39 4.72 1.30 -14.56
CA VAL A 39 5.67 2.43 -14.56
C VAL A 39 5.65 3.13 -15.90
N ASN A 40 5.67 2.37 -17.01
CA ASN A 40 5.64 2.93 -18.36
C ASN A 40 4.32 3.63 -18.68
N ALA A 41 3.17 3.07 -18.25
CA ALA A 41 1.86 3.67 -18.47
C ALA A 41 1.72 5.01 -17.73
N LEU A 42 2.25 5.12 -16.51
CA LEU A 42 2.26 6.39 -15.77
C LEU A 42 3.24 7.41 -16.35
N ALA A 43 4.39 6.96 -16.84
CA ALA A 43 5.35 7.81 -17.55
C ALA A 43 4.75 8.38 -18.84
N GLN A 44 3.91 7.61 -19.54
CA GLN A 44 3.20 8.06 -20.76
C GLN A 44 2.03 8.99 -20.43
N ALA A 45 1.29 8.73 -19.36
CA ALA A 45 0.15 9.56 -18.95
C ALA A 45 0.54 10.94 -18.39
N GLY A 46 1.76 11.08 -17.86
CA GLY A 46 2.26 12.30 -17.23
C GLY A 46 3.29 13.10 -18.02
N ASN A 47 3.74 12.64 -19.16
CA ASN A 47 4.82 13.22 -20.00
C ASN A 47 6.18 13.42 -19.28
N ASP A 48 6.28 13.05 -18.00
CA ASP A 48 7.49 13.18 -17.20
C ASP A 48 7.91 11.82 -16.65
N SER A 49 8.89 11.19 -17.24
CA SER A 49 9.47 9.96 -16.67
C SER A 49 10.21 10.31 -15.37
N ILE A 50 10.01 9.50 -14.33
CA ILE A 50 10.83 9.55 -13.12
C ILE A 50 12.24 9.10 -13.53
N THR A 51 13.11 10.06 -13.76
CA THR A 51 14.45 9.81 -14.35
C THR A 51 15.52 9.64 -13.29
N GLU A 52 15.33 10.22 -12.11
CA GLU A 52 16.39 10.28 -11.11
C GLU A 52 16.53 8.97 -10.34
N GLN A 53 17.74 8.41 -10.40
CA GLN A 53 18.09 7.19 -9.68
C GLN A 53 18.45 7.51 -8.23
N TYR A 54 18.18 6.58 -7.32
CA TYR A 54 18.65 6.65 -5.96
C TYR A 54 20.18 6.53 -5.93
N GLN A 55 20.83 7.53 -5.35
CA GLN A 55 22.27 7.53 -5.10
C GLN A 55 22.48 7.32 -3.59
N PRO A 56 22.92 6.13 -3.17
CA PRO A 56 23.06 5.82 -1.76
C PRO A 56 24.20 6.63 -1.12
N ALA A 57 23.89 7.32 -0.02
CA ALA A 57 24.94 7.91 0.82
C ALA A 57 25.73 6.80 1.54
N GLN A 58 27.00 7.05 1.82
CA GLN A 58 27.85 6.09 2.53
C GLN A 58 27.68 6.17 4.04
N GLY A 59 27.91 5.04 4.72
CA GLY A 59 27.95 4.97 6.17
C GLY A 59 26.56 5.06 6.86
N ILE A 60 25.48 4.89 6.13
CA ILE A 60 24.13 4.94 6.69
C ILE A 60 23.86 3.67 7.49
N SER A 61 23.47 3.88 8.75
CA SER A 61 23.01 2.82 9.66
C SER A 61 21.93 3.40 10.57
N GLY A 62 21.14 2.55 11.18
CA GLY A 62 20.11 2.98 12.11
C GLY A 62 18.86 2.12 12.02
N ARG A 63 17.83 2.53 12.76
CA ARG A 63 16.52 1.87 12.77
C ARG A 63 15.46 2.82 12.25
N VAL A 64 14.63 2.34 11.35
CA VAL A 64 13.44 3.03 10.82
C VAL A 64 12.21 2.22 11.25
N THR A 65 11.33 2.84 12.00
CA THR A 65 10.06 2.23 12.42
C THR A 65 8.92 2.87 11.63
N ILE A 66 8.06 2.05 11.06
CA ILE A 66 6.92 2.46 10.26
C ILE A 66 5.69 1.79 10.83
N VAL A 67 4.74 2.58 11.30
CA VAL A 67 3.51 2.06 11.90
C VAL A 67 2.29 2.71 11.24
N GLY A 68 1.21 1.97 11.11
CA GLY A 68 -0.04 2.56 10.64
C GLY A 68 -0.93 1.64 9.83
N SER A 69 -1.13 1.98 8.59
CA SER A 69 -2.11 1.34 7.71
C SER A 69 -1.80 -0.11 7.39
N ASP A 70 -2.73 -1.00 7.67
CA ASP A 70 -2.68 -2.41 7.19
C ASP A 70 -2.60 -2.48 5.66
N THR A 71 -3.29 -1.58 4.96
CA THR A 71 -3.25 -1.51 3.50
C THR A 71 -1.83 -1.24 2.99
N MET A 72 -1.06 -0.41 3.71
CA MET A 72 0.30 -0.05 3.31
C MET A 72 1.36 -1.02 3.83
N GLN A 73 1.06 -1.87 4.79
CA GLN A 73 2.05 -2.76 5.41
C GLN A 73 2.84 -3.60 4.39
N PRO A 74 2.21 -4.29 3.40
CA PRO A 74 2.95 -5.05 2.40
C PRO A 74 3.82 -4.17 1.49
N LEU A 75 3.34 -2.97 1.14
CA LEU A 75 4.09 -1.98 0.37
C LEU A 75 5.34 -1.53 1.13
N MET A 76 5.16 -1.13 2.40
CA MET A 76 6.27 -0.64 3.24
C MET A 76 7.30 -1.74 3.49
N ALA A 77 6.89 -2.99 3.66
CA ALA A 77 7.80 -4.13 3.79
C ALA A 77 8.64 -4.36 2.52
N LYS A 78 8.03 -4.27 1.33
CA LYS A 78 8.74 -4.38 0.04
C LYS A 78 9.71 -3.21 -0.16
N LEU A 79 9.31 -1.98 0.15
CA LEU A 79 10.16 -0.79 0.06
C LEU A 79 11.33 -0.86 1.04
N ALA A 80 11.11 -1.30 2.27
CA ALA A 80 12.16 -1.52 3.27
C ALA A 80 13.16 -2.60 2.80
N ALA A 81 12.69 -3.71 2.25
CA ALA A 81 13.54 -4.77 1.71
C ALA A 81 14.37 -4.28 0.52
N ALA A 82 13.77 -3.52 -0.40
CA ALA A 82 14.46 -2.93 -1.54
C ALA A 82 15.51 -1.90 -1.09
N PHE A 83 15.19 -1.03 -0.12
CA PHE A 83 16.14 -0.07 0.44
C PHE A 83 17.35 -0.75 1.10
N LYS A 84 17.13 -1.85 1.83
CA LYS A 84 18.22 -2.61 2.47
C LYS A 84 19.24 -3.17 1.48
N SER A 85 18.90 -3.39 0.22
CA SER A 85 19.89 -3.78 -0.80
C SER A 85 20.92 -2.69 -1.10
N PHE A 86 20.56 -1.42 -0.87
CA PHE A 86 21.43 -0.26 -1.00
C PHE A 86 22.07 0.15 0.33
N GLN A 87 21.38 -0.07 1.45
CA GLN A 87 21.78 0.35 2.81
C GLN A 87 21.69 -0.84 3.80
N PRO A 88 22.60 -1.82 3.69
CA PRO A 88 22.49 -3.10 4.41
C PRO A 88 22.56 -2.98 5.95
N ASN A 89 23.14 -1.89 6.46
CA ASN A 89 23.28 -1.65 7.91
C ASN A 89 22.04 -1.02 8.54
N THR A 90 20.94 -0.86 7.79
CA THR A 90 19.67 -0.34 8.31
C THR A 90 18.75 -1.45 8.80
N LYS A 91 17.98 -1.17 9.85
CA LYS A 91 16.99 -2.07 10.41
C LYS A 91 15.60 -1.47 10.28
N PHE A 92 14.61 -2.29 9.94
CA PHE A 92 13.23 -1.85 9.80
C PHE A 92 12.29 -2.59 10.75
N GLY A 93 11.35 -1.84 11.34
CA GLY A 93 10.13 -2.34 11.95
C GLY A 93 8.95 -1.84 11.12
N VAL A 94 8.09 -2.73 10.61
CA VAL A 94 6.90 -2.35 9.84
C VAL A 94 5.69 -3.03 10.47
N GLU A 95 4.76 -2.23 11.00
CA GLU A 95 3.60 -2.73 11.73
C GLU A 95 2.30 -2.09 11.21
N GLY A 96 1.28 -2.94 10.98
CA GLY A 96 -0.06 -2.52 10.56
C GLY A 96 -1.03 -2.66 11.73
N HIS A 97 -1.59 -1.53 12.19
CA HIS A 97 -2.59 -1.50 13.27
C HIS A 97 -3.85 -0.70 12.88
N GLY A 98 -3.91 -0.23 11.64
CA GLY A 98 -4.91 0.68 11.13
C GLY A 98 -4.51 2.15 11.27
N SER A 99 -4.80 2.91 10.22
CA SER A 99 -4.39 4.33 10.14
C SER A 99 -4.96 5.17 11.27
N SER A 100 -6.24 4.97 11.64
CA SER A 100 -6.90 5.83 12.63
C SER A 100 -6.32 5.68 14.03
N GLU A 101 -5.92 4.47 14.43
CA GLU A 101 -5.26 4.26 15.72
C GLU A 101 -3.84 4.84 15.72
N ALA A 102 -3.06 4.55 14.68
CA ALA A 102 -1.70 5.05 14.56
C ALA A 102 -1.62 6.58 14.45
N ILE A 103 -2.59 7.22 13.77
CA ILE A 103 -2.70 8.69 13.73
C ILE A 103 -2.90 9.26 15.13
N ARG A 104 -3.77 8.64 15.94
CA ARG A 104 -3.98 9.10 17.31
C ARG A 104 -2.71 9.02 18.16
N GLU A 105 -1.97 7.93 18.03
CA GLU A 105 -0.68 7.76 18.74
C GLU A 105 0.36 8.76 18.23
N PHE A 106 0.43 8.98 16.92
CA PHE A 106 1.32 9.96 16.29
C PHE A 106 1.04 11.40 16.75
N MET A 107 -0.24 11.80 16.85
CA MET A 107 -0.62 13.12 17.36
C MET A 107 -0.15 13.35 18.80
N LEU A 108 -0.17 12.33 19.64
CA LEU A 108 0.19 12.40 21.04
C LEU A 108 1.70 12.20 21.30
N GLY A 109 2.50 12.04 20.25
CA GLY A 109 3.94 11.77 20.38
C GLY A 109 4.25 10.48 21.15
N LEU A 110 3.28 9.54 21.20
CA LEU A 110 3.50 8.25 21.83
C LEU A 110 4.41 7.42 20.93
N SER A 111 5.49 6.90 21.51
CA SER A 111 6.38 6.00 20.77
C SER A 111 5.62 4.75 20.37
N LEU A 112 5.55 4.50 19.07
CA LEU A 112 4.85 3.35 18.48
C LEU A 112 5.58 2.01 18.77
N GLN A 113 6.76 2.07 19.44
CA GLN A 113 7.64 0.92 19.70
C GLN A 113 7.24 0.03 20.89
N HIS A 114 6.21 0.35 21.66
CA HIS A 114 6.04 -0.28 23.00
C HIS A 114 5.11 -1.48 23.08
N ARG A 115 4.60 -2.04 21.98
CA ARG A 115 3.66 -3.19 22.05
C ARG A 115 4.30 -4.59 22.05
N GLY A 116 5.61 -4.72 21.80
CA GLY A 116 6.28 -6.03 21.64
C GLY A 116 7.25 -6.45 22.72
N ASP A 117 7.77 -5.56 23.53
CA ASP A 117 8.81 -5.89 24.52
C ASP A 117 8.26 -5.88 25.95
N LYS A 118 7.88 -7.06 26.45
CA LYS A 118 7.49 -7.29 27.86
C LYS A 118 8.69 -7.31 28.83
N SER A 119 9.90 -7.02 28.36
CA SER A 119 11.05 -6.85 29.22
C SER A 119 11.00 -5.47 29.86
N GLY A 120 10.60 -5.42 31.13
CA GLY A 120 10.41 -4.22 31.94
C GLY A 120 11.67 -3.36 32.14
N GLY A 121 12.18 -2.80 31.06
CA GLY A 121 13.22 -1.79 31.06
C GLY A 121 12.59 -0.42 31.22
N LYS A 122 12.93 0.29 32.29
CA LYS A 122 12.61 1.70 32.53
C LYS A 122 12.96 2.49 31.27
N GLY A 123 11.95 3.16 30.69
CA GLY A 123 12.10 3.98 29.49
C GLY A 123 13.27 4.93 29.60
N THR A 124 14.28 4.74 28.80
CA THR A 124 15.30 5.76 28.57
C THR A 124 14.66 6.89 27.79
N GLN A 125 14.41 8.00 28.47
CA GLN A 125 14.20 9.30 27.84
C GLN A 125 15.44 9.57 26.97
N GLY A 126 15.30 9.47 25.65
CA GLY A 126 16.41 9.72 24.74
C GLY A 126 16.45 8.89 23.47
N ALA A 127 15.54 7.93 23.25
CA ALA A 127 15.41 7.29 21.96
C ALA A 127 14.69 8.28 21.01
N SER A 128 15.42 8.83 20.07
CA SER A 128 14.90 9.59 18.94
C SER A 128 13.76 8.79 18.32
N SER A 129 12.53 9.28 18.42
CA SER A 129 11.35 8.67 17.81
C SER A 129 11.39 8.94 16.30
N SER A 130 12.21 8.19 15.59
CA SER A 130 12.27 8.20 14.13
C SER A 130 11.11 7.41 13.53
N ASP A 131 9.93 7.58 14.12
CA ASP A 131 8.76 6.82 13.71
C ASP A 131 8.06 7.52 12.54
N LEU A 132 7.81 6.73 11.51
CA LEU A 132 7.05 7.13 10.34
C LEU A 132 5.64 6.59 10.46
N LEU A 133 4.65 7.47 10.28
CA LEU A 133 3.24 7.07 10.23
C LEU A 133 2.84 6.78 8.78
N ALA A 134 2.48 5.54 8.49
CA ALA A 134 1.85 5.16 7.22
C ALA A 134 0.33 5.32 7.30
N SER A 135 -0.26 6.14 6.43
CA SER A 135 -1.70 6.38 6.43
C SER A 135 -2.33 6.24 5.05
N SER A 136 -3.42 5.48 4.98
CA SER A 136 -4.20 5.28 3.77
C SER A 136 -5.30 6.34 3.53
N ARG A 137 -5.21 7.46 4.23
CA ARG A 137 -5.98 8.69 4.05
C ARG A 137 -5.18 9.89 4.54
N PRO A 138 -5.52 11.11 4.13
CA PRO A 138 -4.92 12.29 4.75
C PRO A 138 -5.33 12.42 6.23
N LEU A 139 -4.54 13.17 7.00
CA LEU A 139 -4.95 13.66 8.31
C LEU A 139 -6.15 14.60 8.13
N THR A 140 -7.15 14.46 8.98
CA THR A 140 -8.22 15.46 9.10
C THR A 140 -7.67 16.75 9.68
N GLU A 141 -8.40 17.85 9.49
CA GLU A 141 -8.02 19.15 10.06
C GLU A 141 -7.94 19.09 11.59
N GLN A 142 -8.81 18.32 12.24
CA GLN A 142 -8.78 18.12 13.68
C GLN A 142 -7.54 17.33 14.13
N GLU A 143 -7.16 16.28 13.42
CA GLU A 143 -5.95 15.50 13.68
C GLU A 143 -4.68 16.33 13.50
N ARG A 144 -4.63 17.13 12.43
CA ARG A 144 -3.53 18.07 12.18
C ARG A 144 -3.39 19.09 13.30
N LYS A 145 -4.50 19.73 13.71
CA LYS A 145 -4.51 20.68 14.85
C LYS A 145 -4.11 20.01 16.15
N GLY A 146 -4.55 18.78 16.38
CA GLY A 146 -4.13 18.00 17.56
C GLY A 146 -2.62 17.77 17.60
N PHE A 147 -2.02 17.40 16.46
CA PHE A 147 -0.57 17.28 16.33
C PHE A 147 0.15 18.60 16.63
N VAL A 148 -0.29 19.70 16.00
CA VAL A 148 0.31 21.04 16.21
C VAL A 148 0.19 21.49 17.66
N SER A 149 -0.95 21.26 18.30
CA SER A 149 -1.15 21.59 19.72
C SER A 149 -0.18 20.85 20.65
N HIS A 150 0.17 19.60 20.32
CA HIS A 150 1.07 18.79 21.12
C HIS A 150 2.55 19.08 20.83
N HIS A 151 2.92 19.23 19.55
CA HIS A 151 4.31 19.32 19.11
C HIS A 151 4.80 20.75 18.86
N GLY A 152 3.89 21.70 18.63
CA GLY A 152 4.22 23.10 18.33
C GLY A 152 4.65 23.38 16.88
N TYR A 153 4.51 22.40 15.97
CA TYR A 153 4.83 22.53 14.55
C TYR A 153 3.97 21.58 13.70
N GLU A 154 3.93 21.80 12.39
CA GLU A 154 3.18 20.98 11.45
C GLU A 154 3.87 19.65 11.17
N PRO A 155 3.11 18.53 11.07
CA PRO A 155 3.65 17.26 10.56
C PRO A 155 3.93 17.37 9.07
N ILE A 156 5.02 16.75 8.59
CA ILE A 156 5.27 16.65 7.15
C ILE A 156 4.58 15.39 6.64
N GLY A 157 3.57 15.56 5.78
CA GLY A 157 2.88 14.45 5.10
C GLY A 157 3.22 14.44 3.63
N ILE A 158 3.79 13.35 3.13
CA ILE A 158 4.10 13.15 1.72
C ILE A 158 3.34 11.95 1.16
N PRO A 159 2.70 12.05 -0.02
CA PRO A 159 2.27 10.87 -0.75
C PRO A 159 3.49 10.05 -1.18
N ILE A 160 3.41 8.72 -1.08
CA ILE A 160 4.47 7.81 -1.50
C ILE A 160 4.05 6.87 -2.64
N ALA A 161 2.77 6.72 -2.84
CA ALA A 161 2.14 5.93 -3.89
C ALA A 161 0.71 6.42 -4.11
N MET A 162 0.14 6.08 -5.26
CA MET A 162 -1.30 6.14 -5.48
C MET A 162 -1.91 4.74 -5.31
N ASP A 163 -3.10 4.69 -4.74
CA ASP A 163 -3.90 3.49 -4.53
C ASP A 163 -5.31 3.69 -5.11
N ALA A 164 -6.03 2.61 -5.27
CA ALA A 164 -7.45 2.62 -5.54
C ALA A 164 -8.15 1.70 -4.54
N VAL A 165 -9.18 2.19 -3.87
CA VAL A 165 -10.07 1.32 -3.12
C VAL A 165 -10.99 0.63 -4.11
N ALA A 166 -10.71 -0.65 -4.38
CA ALA A 166 -11.48 -1.43 -5.34
C ALA A 166 -12.64 -2.15 -4.64
N ILE A 167 -13.74 -2.31 -5.37
CA ILE A 167 -14.87 -3.13 -4.95
C ILE A 167 -14.62 -4.55 -5.45
N TYR A 168 -14.64 -5.49 -4.54
CA TYR A 168 -14.37 -6.90 -4.80
C TYR A 168 -15.63 -7.73 -4.61
N VAL A 169 -15.78 -8.72 -5.49
CA VAL A 169 -16.76 -9.80 -5.37
C VAL A 169 -16.07 -11.14 -5.59
N HIS A 170 -16.72 -12.23 -5.22
CA HIS A 170 -16.27 -13.57 -5.57
C HIS A 170 -16.16 -13.71 -7.11
N ASN A 171 -15.22 -14.50 -7.58
CA ASN A 171 -14.96 -14.62 -9.02
C ASN A 171 -16.17 -15.13 -9.81
N ASP A 172 -17.02 -15.97 -9.22
CA ASP A 172 -18.23 -16.50 -9.83
C ASP A 172 -19.41 -15.51 -9.87
N ASN A 173 -19.32 -14.37 -9.17
CA ASN A 173 -20.38 -13.37 -9.19
C ASN A 173 -20.40 -12.67 -10.56
N PRO A 174 -21.54 -12.64 -11.29
CA PRO A 174 -21.59 -12.14 -12.67
C PRO A 174 -21.74 -10.62 -12.81
N ILE A 175 -21.78 -9.85 -11.71
CA ILE A 175 -21.98 -8.39 -11.77
C ILE A 175 -20.92 -7.72 -12.63
N GLN A 176 -21.33 -6.90 -13.61
CA GLN A 176 -20.41 -6.30 -14.58
C GLN A 176 -19.96 -4.89 -14.22
N ARG A 177 -20.78 -4.17 -13.46
CA ARG A 177 -20.51 -2.78 -13.03
C ARG A 177 -21.37 -2.39 -11.85
N LEU A 178 -20.92 -1.41 -11.10
CA LEU A 178 -21.71 -0.72 -10.07
C LEU A 178 -21.50 0.80 -10.18
N THR A 179 -22.47 1.57 -9.70
CA THR A 179 -22.34 3.02 -9.55
C THR A 179 -22.06 3.39 -8.10
N LEU A 180 -21.58 4.60 -7.83
CA LEU A 180 -21.43 5.08 -6.45
C LEU A 180 -22.78 5.18 -5.73
N GLU A 181 -23.87 5.43 -6.45
CA GLU A 181 -25.22 5.40 -5.88
C GLU A 181 -25.60 3.98 -5.41
N GLN A 182 -25.34 2.95 -6.23
CA GLN A 182 -25.54 1.56 -5.84
C GLN A 182 -24.64 1.13 -4.69
N ILE A 183 -23.37 1.60 -4.67
CA ILE A 183 -22.47 1.35 -3.54
C ILE A 183 -23.03 1.94 -2.24
N ASP A 184 -23.56 3.16 -2.27
CA ASP A 184 -24.21 3.77 -1.12
C ASP A 184 -25.47 2.99 -0.70
N GLY A 185 -26.31 2.57 -1.67
CA GLY A 185 -27.49 1.73 -1.40
C GLY A 185 -27.15 0.37 -0.79
N ILE A 186 -25.99 -0.21 -1.12
CA ILE A 186 -25.51 -1.49 -0.60
C ILE A 186 -24.90 -1.35 0.80
N PHE A 187 -24.00 -0.40 1.00
CA PHE A 187 -23.15 -0.32 2.19
C PHE A 187 -23.62 0.66 3.26
N SER A 188 -24.43 1.67 2.89
CA SER A 188 -24.77 2.78 3.79
C SER A 188 -26.06 2.56 4.56
N SER A 189 -26.05 2.86 5.85
CA SER A 189 -27.29 2.99 6.64
C SER A 189 -27.94 4.37 6.50
N THR A 190 -27.22 5.37 6.00
CA THR A 190 -27.67 6.77 5.91
C THR A 190 -28.14 7.19 4.51
N LEU A 191 -27.81 6.43 3.47
CA LEU A 191 -28.26 6.61 2.08
C LEU A 191 -28.12 8.03 1.55
N LYS A 192 -26.94 8.64 1.68
CA LYS A 192 -26.70 10.03 1.26
C LYS A 192 -26.59 10.21 -0.26
N ARG A 193 -26.31 9.13 -1.01
CA ARG A 193 -26.33 9.10 -2.49
C ARG A 193 -27.54 8.36 -3.02
N SER A 194 -27.90 7.23 -2.41
CA SER A 194 -28.96 6.37 -2.91
C SER A 194 -30.32 7.00 -2.74
N LYS A 195 -31.02 7.15 -3.86
CA LYS A 195 -32.42 7.60 -3.90
C LYS A 195 -33.41 6.44 -3.90
N GLY A 196 -32.95 5.23 -4.25
CA GLY A 196 -33.73 4.02 -4.36
C GLY A 196 -33.87 3.20 -3.08
N GLY A 197 -33.31 3.67 -1.96
CA GLY A 197 -33.31 2.91 -0.70
C GLY A 197 -32.17 1.89 -0.60
N HIS A 198 -32.29 0.96 0.36
CA HIS A 198 -31.30 -0.10 0.56
C HIS A 198 -31.37 -1.15 -0.53
N LEU A 199 -30.20 -1.61 -0.97
CA LEU A 199 -30.02 -2.67 -1.94
C LEU A 199 -29.47 -3.91 -1.22
N THR A 200 -30.32 -4.89 -0.97
CA THR A 200 -30.02 -6.07 -0.16
C THR A 200 -29.89 -7.36 -0.98
N THR A 201 -30.33 -7.33 -2.25
CA THR A 201 -30.24 -8.49 -3.15
C THR A 201 -29.50 -8.14 -4.44
N TRP A 202 -28.86 -9.14 -5.03
CA TRP A 202 -28.18 -9.01 -6.30
C TRP A 202 -29.12 -8.66 -7.46
N GLY A 203 -30.39 -8.99 -7.37
CA GLY A 203 -31.42 -8.60 -8.35
C GLY A 203 -31.66 -7.10 -8.39
N GLN A 204 -31.61 -6.42 -7.24
CA GLN A 204 -31.80 -4.97 -7.15
C GLN A 204 -30.65 -4.18 -7.82
N VAL A 205 -29.48 -4.79 -7.99
CA VAL A 205 -28.35 -4.20 -8.74
C VAL A 205 -28.28 -4.69 -10.19
N GLY A 206 -29.30 -5.42 -10.67
CA GLY A 206 -29.49 -5.77 -12.08
C GLY A 206 -29.17 -7.21 -12.45
N LEU A 207 -28.81 -8.09 -11.51
CA LEU A 207 -28.63 -9.51 -11.79
C LEU A 207 -30.00 -10.21 -11.95
N LYS A 208 -30.04 -11.24 -12.80
CA LYS A 208 -31.25 -11.97 -13.17
C LYS A 208 -31.15 -13.44 -12.76
N ASP A 209 -32.18 -14.19 -13.08
CA ASP A 209 -32.27 -15.64 -12.92
C ASP A 209 -31.98 -16.07 -11.47
N GLN A 210 -31.12 -17.04 -11.27
CA GLN A 210 -30.76 -17.57 -9.95
C GLN A 210 -30.17 -16.52 -9.00
N TRP A 211 -29.66 -15.38 -9.52
CA TRP A 211 -29.08 -14.31 -8.71
C TRP A 211 -30.11 -13.28 -8.24
N SER A 212 -31.29 -13.22 -8.85
CA SER A 212 -32.26 -12.15 -8.62
C SER A 212 -32.72 -12.04 -7.16
N GLN A 213 -32.84 -13.16 -6.45
CA GLN A 213 -33.27 -13.21 -5.06
C GLN A 213 -32.13 -13.48 -4.07
N GLN A 214 -30.89 -13.63 -4.56
CA GLN A 214 -29.76 -13.89 -3.68
C GLN A 214 -29.42 -12.66 -2.86
N PRO A 215 -29.19 -12.81 -1.55
CA PRO A 215 -28.79 -11.69 -0.69
C PRO A 215 -27.38 -11.21 -1.05
N ILE A 216 -27.08 -9.96 -0.69
CA ILE A 216 -25.72 -9.40 -0.76
C ILE A 216 -25.10 -9.54 0.63
N HIS A 217 -23.98 -10.26 0.75
CA HIS A 217 -23.23 -10.37 1.99
C HIS A 217 -22.14 -9.31 2.06
N LEU A 218 -22.21 -8.45 3.08
CA LEU A 218 -21.37 -7.26 3.18
C LEU A 218 -20.11 -7.54 4.00
N TYR A 219 -18.96 -7.28 3.41
CA TYR A 219 -17.66 -7.32 4.09
C TYR A 219 -17.03 -5.93 4.07
N GLY A 220 -16.36 -5.55 5.15
CA GLY A 220 -15.70 -4.26 5.25
C GLY A 220 -14.65 -4.23 6.35
N ARG A 221 -13.96 -3.13 6.46
CA ARG A 221 -12.90 -2.94 7.43
C ARG A 221 -13.44 -2.46 8.78
N ASN A 222 -12.74 -2.82 9.84
CA ASN A 222 -13.04 -2.35 11.19
C ASN A 222 -12.80 -0.83 11.37
N LYS A 223 -13.22 -0.28 12.52
CA LYS A 223 -13.15 1.15 12.85
C LYS A 223 -11.72 1.74 12.93
N LYS A 224 -10.68 0.91 13.00
CA LYS A 224 -9.27 1.35 13.02
C LYS A 224 -8.73 1.64 11.62
N SER A 225 -9.43 1.23 10.58
CA SER A 225 -8.99 1.27 9.19
C SER A 225 -9.15 2.66 8.55
N GLY A 226 -8.06 3.23 8.06
CA GLY A 226 -8.11 4.42 7.20
C GLY A 226 -8.79 4.16 5.86
N THR A 227 -8.81 2.91 5.37
CA THR A 227 -9.55 2.53 4.16
C THR A 227 -11.06 2.60 4.40
N ARG A 228 -11.54 2.18 5.58
CA ARG A 228 -12.95 2.37 5.98
C ARG A 228 -13.33 3.85 5.98
N GLU A 229 -12.53 4.70 6.62
CA GLU A 229 -12.82 6.13 6.69
C GLU A 229 -12.80 6.80 5.32
N PHE A 230 -11.83 6.45 4.48
CA PHE A 230 -11.80 6.91 3.09
C PHE A 230 -13.03 6.46 2.29
N PHE A 231 -13.44 5.19 2.43
CA PHE A 231 -14.60 4.64 1.76
C PHE A 231 -15.89 5.36 2.21
N LYS A 232 -16.08 5.57 3.50
CA LYS A 232 -17.20 6.37 4.06
C LYS A 232 -17.21 7.79 3.48
N HIS A 233 -16.05 8.44 3.48
CA HIS A 233 -15.93 9.83 3.02
C HIS A 233 -16.27 9.96 1.53
N VAL A 234 -15.69 9.14 0.67
CA VAL A 234 -15.82 9.30 -0.77
C VAL A 234 -17.02 8.57 -1.35
N ALA A 235 -17.22 7.28 -1.00
CA ALA A 235 -18.30 6.49 -1.56
C ALA A 235 -19.67 6.82 -0.93
N LEU A 236 -19.71 7.08 0.39
CA LEU A 236 -20.94 7.29 1.14
C LEU A 236 -21.20 8.75 1.57
N ILE A 237 -20.40 9.71 1.11
CA ILE A 237 -20.49 11.15 1.47
C ILE A 237 -20.53 11.35 3.01
N ASP A 238 -19.53 10.81 3.71
CA ASP A 238 -19.48 10.77 5.18
C ASP A 238 -20.72 10.11 5.81
N GLY A 239 -21.28 9.13 5.12
CA GLY A 239 -22.37 8.29 5.61
C GLY A 239 -21.86 7.21 6.59
N GLU A 240 -22.80 6.55 7.28
CA GLU A 240 -22.47 5.41 8.15
C GLU A 240 -22.67 4.07 7.41
N LEU A 241 -21.81 3.11 7.74
CA LEU A 241 -21.93 1.76 7.20
C LEU A 241 -23.13 1.05 7.82
N HIS A 242 -23.75 0.16 7.04
CA HIS A 242 -24.81 -0.74 7.52
C HIS A 242 -24.29 -1.65 8.63
N GLU A 243 -25.14 -1.99 9.58
CA GLU A 243 -24.78 -2.85 10.72
C GLU A 243 -24.43 -4.29 10.32
N ASP A 244 -24.96 -4.76 9.20
CA ASP A 244 -24.69 -6.09 8.65
C ASP A 244 -23.30 -6.21 8.01
N VAL A 245 -22.52 -5.13 7.93
CA VAL A 245 -21.14 -5.20 7.42
C VAL A 245 -20.29 -6.03 8.37
N GLN A 246 -19.84 -7.18 7.90
CA GLN A 246 -18.93 -8.08 8.63
C GLN A 246 -17.52 -7.46 8.67
N GLU A 247 -17.16 -6.92 9.83
CA GLU A 247 -15.91 -6.21 10.01
C GLU A 247 -14.69 -7.14 9.95
N GLN A 248 -13.72 -6.81 9.08
CA GLN A 248 -12.47 -7.52 8.92
C GLN A 248 -11.30 -6.72 9.50
N PRO A 249 -10.33 -7.37 10.18
CA PRO A 249 -9.21 -6.67 10.81
C PRO A 249 -8.23 -6.07 9.81
N GLY A 250 -8.05 -6.67 8.62
CA GLY A 250 -7.10 -6.25 7.60
C GLY A 250 -7.64 -6.46 6.18
N SER A 251 -6.99 -5.85 5.18
CA SER A 251 -7.38 -6.04 3.77
C SER A 251 -7.19 -7.48 3.30
N ALA A 252 -6.14 -8.16 3.76
CA ALA A 252 -5.92 -9.56 3.40
C ALA A 252 -7.03 -10.48 3.91
N SER A 253 -7.48 -10.29 5.16
CA SER A 253 -8.60 -11.06 5.72
C SER A 253 -9.92 -10.75 5.03
N GLU A 254 -10.15 -9.51 4.61
CA GLU A 254 -11.33 -9.11 3.83
C GLU A 254 -11.36 -9.82 2.47
N ILE A 255 -10.26 -9.80 1.71
CA ILE A 255 -10.16 -10.52 0.43
C ILE A 255 -10.37 -12.03 0.62
N LEU A 256 -9.82 -12.62 1.69
CA LEU A 256 -10.02 -14.04 2.00
C LEU A 256 -11.50 -14.35 2.30
N ALA A 257 -12.18 -13.51 3.07
CA ALA A 257 -13.61 -13.68 3.37
C ALA A 257 -14.46 -13.60 2.09
N ILE A 258 -14.19 -12.64 1.20
CA ILE A 258 -14.88 -12.53 -0.09
C ILE A 258 -14.59 -13.75 -0.99
N ALA A 259 -13.37 -14.27 -0.96
CA ALA A 259 -12.98 -15.45 -1.73
C ALA A 259 -13.69 -16.76 -1.29
N GLN A 260 -14.25 -16.78 -0.10
CA GLN A 260 -14.95 -17.93 0.47
C GLN A 260 -16.49 -17.84 0.38
N ASP A 261 -17.00 -16.71 -0.09
CA ASP A 261 -18.44 -16.44 -0.12
C ASP A 261 -18.88 -15.93 -1.52
N PRO A 262 -19.54 -16.77 -2.34
CA PRO A 262 -20.01 -16.36 -3.67
C PRO A 262 -20.97 -15.17 -3.69
N LEU A 263 -21.63 -14.88 -2.57
CA LEU A 263 -22.59 -13.77 -2.44
C LEU A 263 -21.97 -12.49 -1.88
N ALA A 264 -20.66 -12.53 -1.61
CA ALA A 264 -19.93 -11.44 -0.98
C ALA A 264 -19.71 -10.24 -1.87
N ILE A 265 -19.70 -9.07 -1.24
CA ILE A 265 -19.14 -7.83 -1.75
C ILE A 265 -18.32 -7.15 -0.63
N GLY A 266 -17.20 -6.56 -0.97
CA GLY A 266 -16.36 -5.80 -0.03
C GLY A 266 -15.46 -4.80 -0.74
N TYR A 267 -14.60 -4.09 0.02
CA TYR A 267 -13.74 -3.03 -0.51
C TYR A 267 -12.33 -3.07 0.11
N ALA A 268 -11.31 -3.13 -0.70
CA ALA A 268 -9.91 -3.14 -0.26
C ALA A 268 -9.02 -2.34 -1.21
N GLY A 269 -7.80 -2.01 -0.76
CA GLY A 269 -6.79 -1.42 -1.66
C GLY A 269 -6.41 -2.38 -2.79
N VAL A 270 -6.15 -1.83 -3.97
CA VAL A 270 -5.87 -2.59 -5.21
C VAL A 270 -4.62 -3.48 -5.12
N GLY A 271 -3.75 -3.24 -4.14
CA GLY A 271 -2.57 -4.07 -3.88
C GLY A 271 -2.88 -5.50 -3.43
N PHE A 272 -4.12 -5.78 -2.99
CA PHE A 272 -4.55 -7.09 -2.53
C PHE A 272 -5.27 -7.83 -3.66
N GLN A 273 -4.72 -8.96 -4.08
CA GLN A 273 -5.24 -9.76 -5.18
C GLN A 273 -5.32 -11.24 -4.79
N SER A 274 -6.34 -11.92 -5.31
CA SER A 274 -6.52 -13.36 -5.23
C SER A 274 -7.21 -13.83 -6.52
N SER A 275 -6.88 -15.02 -6.98
CA SER A 275 -7.56 -15.63 -8.14
C SER A 275 -9.04 -15.96 -7.88
N MET A 276 -9.46 -15.96 -6.62
CA MET A 276 -10.85 -16.27 -6.23
C MET A 276 -11.75 -15.03 -6.17
N VAL A 277 -11.20 -13.84 -6.34
CA VAL A 277 -11.96 -12.58 -6.33
C VAL A 277 -11.66 -11.77 -7.58
N ARG A 278 -12.61 -10.93 -7.96
CA ARG A 278 -12.42 -9.96 -9.04
C ARG A 278 -12.88 -8.56 -8.65
N ILE A 279 -12.32 -7.57 -9.31
CA ILE A 279 -12.69 -6.17 -9.12
C ILE A 279 -13.90 -5.87 -10.02
N VAL A 280 -14.88 -5.15 -9.46
CA VAL A 280 -16.04 -4.65 -10.18
C VAL A 280 -15.73 -3.26 -10.73
N PRO A 281 -15.94 -3.01 -12.04
CA PRO A 281 -15.84 -1.67 -12.60
C PRO A 281 -16.81 -0.70 -11.93
N LEU A 282 -16.34 0.53 -11.62
CA LEU A 282 -17.15 1.57 -11.00
C LEU A 282 -17.43 2.72 -11.96
N ALA A 283 -18.67 3.23 -11.90
CA ALA A 283 -19.07 4.48 -12.52
C ALA A 283 -19.46 5.51 -11.46
N HIS A 284 -19.22 6.79 -11.75
CA HIS A 284 -19.70 7.87 -10.89
C HIS A 284 -21.23 7.94 -10.86
N GLU A 285 -21.86 7.77 -12.01
CA GLU A 285 -23.31 7.90 -12.20
C GLU A 285 -23.85 6.76 -13.10
N ALA A 286 -25.17 6.62 -13.15
CA ALA A 286 -25.84 5.56 -13.90
C ALA A 286 -25.47 5.52 -15.39
N GLU A 287 -25.47 6.68 -16.03
CA GLU A 287 -25.15 6.84 -17.47
C GLU A 287 -23.65 6.94 -17.74
N GLY A 288 -22.82 7.01 -16.69
CA GLY A 288 -21.37 7.16 -16.79
C GLY A 288 -20.67 5.88 -17.21
N ALA A 289 -19.53 6.00 -17.88
CA ALA A 289 -18.67 4.87 -18.18
C ALA A 289 -18.10 4.26 -16.88
N ALA A 290 -18.28 2.97 -16.68
CA ALA A 290 -17.65 2.27 -15.57
C ALA A 290 -16.18 1.96 -15.89
N THR A 291 -15.29 2.20 -14.95
CA THR A 291 -13.85 2.02 -15.11
C THR A 291 -13.29 1.06 -14.07
N LEU A 292 -12.31 0.26 -14.48
CA LEU A 292 -11.44 -0.48 -13.57
C LEU A 292 -10.30 0.45 -13.08
N PRO A 293 -9.76 0.19 -11.89
CA PRO A 293 -8.57 0.88 -11.44
C PRO A 293 -7.37 0.46 -12.30
N SER A 294 -6.78 1.42 -12.99
CA SER A 294 -5.57 1.28 -13.79
C SER A 294 -4.66 2.48 -13.55
N ALA A 295 -3.41 2.41 -14.00
CA ALA A 295 -2.50 3.55 -13.93
C ALA A 295 -3.12 4.82 -14.54
N GLU A 296 -3.74 4.69 -15.70
CA GLU A 296 -4.40 5.79 -16.40
C GLU A 296 -5.62 6.33 -15.64
N THR A 297 -6.55 5.43 -15.23
CA THR A 297 -7.81 5.86 -14.61
C THR A 297 -7.63 6.41 -13.21
N VAL A 298 -6.57 5.99 -12.50
CA VAL A 298 -6.16 6.55 -11.20
C VAL A 298 -5.48 7.90 -11.38
N ALA A 299 -4.55 8.03 -12.34
CA ALA A 299 -3.79 9.26 -12.57
C ALA A 299 -4.67 10.42 -13.07
N ASN A 300 -5.66 10.13 -13.94
CA ASN A 300 -6.55 11.14 -14.50
C ASN A 300 -7.86 11.33 -13.72
N GLY A 301 -8.03 10.64 -12.58
CA GLY A 301 -9.21 10.77 -11.71
C GLY A 301 -10.49 10.13 -12.24
N ARG A 302 -10.43 9.33 -13.32
CA ARG A 302 -11.62 8.63 -13.83
C ARG A 302 -12.08 7.50 -12.90
N TYR A 303 -11.16 6.85 -12.17
CA TYR A 303 -11.54 5.89 -11.15
C TYR A 303 -11.99 6.61 -9.87
N PRO A 304 -13.25 6.45 -9.42
CA PRO A 304 -13.82 7.32 -8.39
C PRO A 304 -13.23 7.16 -6.99
N LEU A 305 -12.65 6.01 -6.68
CA LEU A 305 -12.09 5.70 -5.36
C LEU A 305 -10.55 5.65 -5.39
N ALA A 306 -9.93 6.45 -6.24
CA ALA A 306 -8.49 6.66 -6.26
C ALA A 306 -8.04 7.54 -5.08
N ARG A 307 -6.88 7.23 -4.47
CA ARG A 307 -6.34 7.98 -3.34
C ARG A 307 -4.83 7.95 -3.27
N PRO A 308 -4.17 8.98 -2.74
CA PRO A 308 -2.78 8.90 -2.33
C PRO A 308 -2.64 8.12 -1.02
N LEU A 309 -1.51 7.42 -0.89
CA LEU A 309 -1.04 6.80 0.35
C LEU A 309 0.05 7.69 0.95
N TYR A 310 -0.12 8.07 2.20
CA TYR A 310 0.74 9.04 2.85
C TYR A 310 1.74 8.40 3.81
N LEU A 311 2.92 8.98 3.85
CA LEU A 311 3.88 8.80 4.93
C LEU A 311 4.03 10.14 5.66
N TYR A 312 3.72 10.14 6.96
CA TYR A 312 3.90 11.32 7.81
C TYR A 312 5.16 11.20 8.63
N VAL A 313 5.88 12.32 8.71
CA VAL A 313 7.15 12.44 9.42
C VAL A 313 6.99 13.44 10.55
N ASN A 314 7.29 13.01 11.78
CA ASN A 314 7.40 13.89 12.91
C ASN A 314 8.77 14.57 12.87
N LYS A 315 8.86 15.70 12.15
CA LYS A 315 10.11 16.46 11.99
C LYS A 315 10.00 17.79 12.69
N ASN A 316 10.70 17.93 13.81
CA ASN A 316 10.92 19.23 14.42
C ASN A 316 11.71 20.14 13.46
N PRO A 317 11.21 21.34 13.09
CA PRO A 317 11.92 22.25 12.17
C PRO A 317 13.34 22.64 12.61
N LYS A 318 13.62 22.58 13.91
CA LYS A 318 14.92 22.93 14.51
C LYS A 318 15.93 21.77 14.51
N GLU A 319 15.50 20.57 14.14
CA GLU A 319 16.30 19.36 14.20
C GLU A 319 16.51 18.75 12.80
N LYS A 320 17.61 18.03 12.63
CA LYS A 320 17.82 17.22 11.43
C LYS A 320 17.09 15.89 11.59
N LEU A 321 16.59 15.37 10.48
CA LEU A 321 16.09 13.99 10.44
C LEU A 321 17.23 13.01 10.74
N ASP A 322 16.86 11.88 11.34
CA ASP A 322 17.75 10.72 11.41
C ASP A 322 18.29 10.37 10.03
N PRO A 323 19.60 10.12 9.87
CA PRO A 323 20.19 9.83 8.56
C PRO A 323 19.54 8.65 7.83
N ALA A 324 19.17 7.58 8.53
CA ALA A 324 18.53 6.42 7.91
C ALA A 324 17.10 6.76 7.42
N VAL A 325 16.34 7.55 8.20
CA VAL A 325 15.03 8.06 7.79
C VAL A 325 15.17 8.99 6.60
N SER A 326 16.10 9.94 6.63
CA SER A 326 16.33 10.88 5.55
C SER A 326 16.69 10.16 4.22
N GLU A 327 17.58 9.17 4.29
CA GLU A 327 17.95 8.37 3.11
C GLU A 327 16.80 7.47 2.62
N PHE A 328 16.01 6.90 3.53
CA PHE A 328 14.84 6.14 3.16
C PHE A 328 13.80 7.01 2.42
N LEU A 329 13.55 8.23 2.89
CA LEU A 329 12.66 9.18 2.22
C LEU A 329 13.15 9.57 0.82
N LYS A 330 14.48 9.72 0.62
CA LYS A 330 15.07 9.93 -0.71
C LYS A 330 14.84 8.72 -1.61
N PHE A 331 15.09 7.50 -1.09
CA PHE A 331 14.85 6.26 -1.84
C PHE A 331 13.38 6.16 -2.29
N LEU A 332 12.41 6.45 -1.42
CA LEU A 332 10.99 6.42 -1.75
C LEU A 332 10.64 7.34 -2.94
N ASN A 333 11.31 8.50 -3.05
CA ASN A 333 11.10 9.49 -4.10
C ASN A 333 12.01 9.28 -5.32
N SER A 334 12.74 8.18 -5.40
CA SER A 334 13.59 7.83 -6.52
C SER A 334 12.91 6.87 -7.50
N ARG A 335 13.54 6.67 -8.66
CA ARG A 335 13.13 5.68 -9.66
C ARG A 335 12.97 4.27 -9.05
N GLN A 336 14.00 3.79 -8.32
CA GLN A 336 13.99 2.44 -7.73
C GLN A 336 12.89 2.29 -6.66
N GLY A 337 12.64 3.34 -5.88
CA GLY A 337 11.53 3.37 -4.93
C GLY A 337 10.18 3.24 -5.64
N GLN A 338 9.97 4.02 -6.70
CA GLN A 338 8.70 4.02 -7.45
C GLN A 338 8.52 2.75 -8.31
N GLU A 339 9.57 2.16 -8.84
CA GLU A 339 9.52 0.81 -9.43
C GLU A 339 9.11 -0.24 -8.40
N THR A 340 9.56 -0.11 -7.16
CA THR A 340 9.15 -1.00 -6.06
C THR A 340 7.68 -0.82 -5.71
N VAL A 341 7.16 0.42 -5.75
CA VAL A 341 5.71 0.70 -5.63
C VAL A 341 4.92 -0.06 -6.70
N ALA A 342 5.35 0.00 -7.96
CA ALA A 342 4.69 -0.70 -9.06
C ALA A 342 4.72 -2.24 -8.86
N ARG A 343 5.87 -2.80 -8.46
CA ARG A 343 6.00 -4.24 -8.11
C ARG A 343 5.17 -4.67 -6.90
N ALA A 344 4.77 -3.72 -6.07
CA ALA A 344 3.84 -3.96 -4.95
C ALA A 344 2.36 -3.86 -5.34
N ASN A 345 2.06 -3.74 -6.64
CA ASN A 345 0.70 -3.56 -7.20
C ASN A 345 0.01 -2.26 -6.80
N PHE A 346 0.78 -1.23 -6.47
CA PHE A 346 0.28 0.14 -6.31
C PHE A 346 0.70 0.98 -7.52
N TYR A 347 0.23 2.23 -7.58
CA TYR A 347 0.54 3.11 -8.69
C TYR A 347 1.62 4.11 -8.28
N PRO A 348 2.72 4.23 -9.04
CA PRO A 348 3.78 5.21 -8.78
C PRO A 348 3.27 6.65 -8.83
N LEU A 349 4.00 7.53 -8.17
CA LEU A 349 3.79 8.97 -8.23
C LEU A 349 4.26 9.54 -9.57
N THR A 350 3.71 10.69 -9.94
CA THR A 350 4.23 11.51 -11.05
C THR A 350 5.51 12.25 -10.63
N ALA A 351 6.32 12.68 -11.60
CA ALA A 351 7.52 13.49 -11.34
C ALA A 351 7.18 14.79 -10.58
N ALA A 352 6.06 15.43 -10.90
CA ALA A 352 5.61 16.62 -10.20
C ALA A 352 5.30 16.37 -8.71
N GLN A 353 4.66 15.24 -8.39
CA GLN A 353 4.41 14.85 -6.99
C GLN A 353 5.72 14.56 -6.24
N ILE A 354 6.67 13.91 -6.89
CA ILE A 354 8.00 13.64 -6.32
C ILE A 354 8.76 14.93 -6.06
N SER A 355 8.79 15.86 -7.01
CA SER A 355 9.44 17.18 -6.83
C SER A 355 8.85 17.92 -5.62
N LYS A 356 7.53 17.92 -5.49
CA LYS A 356 6.86 18.53 -4.33
C LYS A 356 7.22 17.84 -3.01
N ASN A 357 7.32 16.51 -2.99
CA ASN A 357 7.75 15.77 -1.81
C ASN A 357 9.15 16.17 -1.38
N LEU A 358 10.10 16.23 -2.31
CA LEU A 358 11.49 16.58 -2.05
C LEU A 358 11.62 18.02 -1.53
N GLU A 359 10.84 18.96 -2.07
CA GLU A 359 10.75 20.32 -1.57
C GLU A 359 10.27 20.36 -0.11
N LEU A 360 9.17 19.67 0.20
CA LEU A 360 8.62 19.56 1.56
C LEU A 360 9.61 18.96 2.57
N LEU A 361 10.41 18.00 2.11
CA LEU A 361 11.43 17.35 2.94
C LEU A 361 12.73 18.19 3.03
N GLY A 362 12.88 19.24 2.24
CA GLY A 362 14.14 19.99 2.09
C GLY A 362 15.26 19.09 1.54
N GLN A 363 14.94 18.20 0.62
CA GLN A 363 15.85 17.22 0.03
C GLN A 363 16.02 17.45 -1.48
N SER A 364 17.09 16.90 -2.05
CA SER A 364 17.30 16.80 -3.48
C SER A 364 17.77 15.38 -3.82
N LEU A 365 17.34 14.85 -4.95
CA LEU A 365 17.89 13.62 -5.53
C LEU A 365 19.23 13.88 -6.21
N VAL A 366 19.50 15.11 -6.63
CA VAL A 366 20.75 15.51 -7.28
C VAL A 366 21.86 15.52 -6.24
N THR A 367 22.69 14.49 -6.25
CA THR A 367 24.02 14.57 -5.61
C THR A 367 24.85 15.61 -6.35
N ALA A 368 25.57 16.42 -5.58
CA ALA A 368 26.53 17.39 -6.10
C ALA A 368 27.28 16.82 -7.32
N ARG A 369 27.19 17.50 -8.45
CA ARG A 369 28.06 17.21 -9.59
C ARG A 369 29.47 17.17 -9.03
N TYR A 370 30.11 16.02 -9.14
CA TYR A 370 31.51 15.87 -8.85
C TYR A 370 32.26 16.81 -9.79
N ASN A 371 32.56 18.00 -9.32
CA ASN A 371 33.52 18.90 -10.00
C ASN A 371 34.91 18.31 -9.79
N GLY A 372 35.21 17.26 -10.58
CA GLY A 372 36.58 16.84 -10.78
C GLY A 372 37.34 17.97 -11.45
N ARG A 373 38.20 18.58 -10.69
CA ARG A 373 39.39 19.21 -11.20
C ARG A 373 40.58 18.29 -11.00
#